data_73ea860846d6e74730fccded68c7b8d0
#
_entry.id   73ea860846d6e74730fccded68c7b8d0
#
_cell.length_a   1.000
_cell.length_b   1.000
_cell.length_c   1.000
_cell.angle_alpha   90.00
_cell.angle_beta   90.00
_cell.angle_gamma   90.00
#
_symmetry.space_group_name_H-M   'P 1'
#
loop_
_entity.id
_entity.type
_entity.pdbx_description
1 polymer ?
#
loop_
_entity_poly.entity_id
_entity_poly.type
_entity_poly.pdbx_seq_one_letter_code
_entity_poly.pdbx_strand_id
1 'polypeptide(L)'
;MVREADVTIPTYADKEVGVASTKAFTCQILSLANLSIEIGKMTNSISKKDYNKNLAILKLLPIKLKKLINDFTPEAKKIVKKLSQSDTCYFIGRNIVYPIALEGSLKLKEISYMHSEGFPGGEMKHGPIALIDKKSLTICLSPNNEL
;
A
#
# COMPACT_ATOMS: atom_id res chain seq x y z
N MET A 1 -8.22 21.20 10.02
CA MET A 1 -7.23 21.07 8.93
C MET A 1 -7.71 21.79 7.66
N VAL A 2 -8.79 21.40 6.97
CA VAL A 2 -9.25 22.08 5.73
C VAL A 2 -9.46 23.59 5.92
N ARG A 3 -9.91 24.02 7.10
CA ARG A 3 -10.16 25.45 7.40
C ARG A 3 -8.89 26.25 7.72
N GLU A 4 -7.76 25.60 7.91
CA GLU A 4 -6.49 26.21 8.31
C GLU A 4 -5.40 26.07 7.22
N ALA A 5 -5.73 25.36 6.14
CA ALA A 5 -4.84 25.16 5.02
C ALA A 5 -5.08 26.23 3.93
N ASP A 6 -4.00 26.75 3.35
CA ASP A 6 -4.07 27.69 2.23
C ASP A 6 -4.65 27.04 0.96
N VAL A 7 -4.36 25.73 0.78
CA VAL A 7 -4.87 24.93 -0.34
C VAL A 7 -5.28 23.55 0.13
N THR A 8 -6.39 23.03 -0.41
CA THR A 8 -6.90 21.70 -0.10
C THR A 8 -7.11 20.92 -1.40
N ILE A 9 -6.62 19.68 -1.43
CA ILE A 9 -6.81 18.76 -2.55
C ILE A 9 -7.78 17.65 -2.09
N PRO A 10 -9.05 17.67 -2.56
CA PRO A 10 -10.02 16.63 -2.20
C PRO A 10 -9.67 15.31 -2.89
N THR A 11 -9.80 14.20 -2.17
CA THR A 11 -9.48 12.85 -2.68
C THR A 11 -10.67 12.16 -3.36
N TYR A 12 -11.90 12.67 -3.21
CA TYR A 12 -13.15 12.10 -3.74
C TYR A 12 -13.35 10.61 -3.41
N ALA A 13 -12.87 10.18 -2.25
CA ALA A 13 -12.94 8.78 -1.83
C ALA A 13 -14.32 8.36 -1.30
N ASP A 14 -15.27 9.28 -1.25
CA ASP A 14 -16.57 9.12 -0.58
C ASP A 14 -16.44 8.73 0.91
N LYS A 15 -17.57 8.60 1.60
CA LYS A 15 -17.61 8.22 3.00
C LYS A 15 -17.07 6.79 3.19
N GLU A 16 -16.07 6.65 4.04
CA GLU A 16 -15.60 5.35 4.51
C GLU A 16 -16.49 4.91 5.68
N VAL A 17 -17.08 3.71 5.57
CA VAL A 17 -18.02 3.18 6.57
C VAL A 17 -17.31 2.25 7.56
N GLY A 18 -16.27 1.55 7.10
CA GLY A 18 -15.46 0.67 7.93
C GLY A 18 -14.45 1.43 8.79
N VAL A 19 -13.98 0.79 9.87
CA VAL A 19 -12.91 1.33 10.73
C VAL A 19 -11.59 1.44 9.96
N ALA A 20 -11.26 0.42 9.16
CA ALA A 20 -10.04 0.39 8.37
C ALA A 20 -10.15 1.28 7.13
N SER A 21 -9.28 2.28 7.02
CA SER A 21 -9.15 3.11 5.83
C SER A 21 -8.55 2.29 4.67
N THR A 22 -9.31 2.12 3.60
CA THR A 22 -8.88 1.36 2.41
C THR A 22 -8.89 2.22 1.15
N LYS A 23 -10.06 2.61 0.67
CA LYS A 23 -10.21 3.47 -0.51
C LYS A 23 -9.65 4.87 -0.27
N ALA A 24 -9.80 5.44 0.92
CA ALA A 24 -9.26 6.75 1.26
C ALA A 24 -7.72 6.73 1.17
N PHE A 25 -7.06 5.72 1.72
CA PHE A 25 -5.61 5.54 1.60
C PHE A 25 -5.16 5.47 0.13
N THR A 26 -5.82 4.64 -0.68
CA THR A 26 -5.50 4.52 -2.11
C THR A 26 -5.69 5.86 -2.85
N CYS A 27 -6.79 6.58 -2.58
CA CYS A 27 -7.05 7.87 -3.19
C CYS A 27 -6.04 8.95 -2.74
N GLN A 28 -5.57 8.92 -1.49
CA GLN A 28 -4.51 9.82 -1.02
C GLN A 28 -3.21 9.59 -1.78
N ILE A 29 -2.77 8.33 -1.93
CA ILE A 29 -1.57 7.99 -2.71
C ILE A 29 -1.70 8.49 -4.16
N LEU A 30 -2.87 8.28 -4.78
CA LEU A 30 -3.11 8.74 -6.15
C LEU A 30 -3.09 10.27 -6.27
N SER A 31 -3.67 10.98 -5.30
CA SER A 31 -3.65 12.44 -5.26
C SER A 31 -2.22 12.97 -5.14
N LEU A 32 -1.41 12.37 -4.27
CA LEU A 32 0.01 12.74 -4.11
C LEU A 32 0.83 12.41 -5.36
N ALA A 33 0.59 11.27 -5.99
CA ALA A 33 1.26 10.91 -7.25
C ALA A 33 0.91 11.90 -8.38
N ASN A 34 -0.37 12.25 -8.50
CA ASN A 34 -0.80 13.25 -9.50
C ASN A 34 -0.18 14.63 -9.21
N LEU A 35 -0.19 15.07 -7.95
CA LEU A 35 0.44 16.32 -7.53
C LEU A 35 1.95 16.33 -7.88
N SER A 36 2.66 15.24 -7.61
CA SER A 36 4.08 15.11 -7.94
C SER A 36 4.35 15.24 -9.45
N ILE A 37 3.47 14.65 -10.28
CA ILE A 37 3.56 14.74 -11.75
C ILE A 37 3.33 16.17 -12.22
N GLU A 38 2.33 16.87 -11.66
CA GLU A 38 2.03 18.27 -12.03
C GLU A 38 3.17 19.20 -11.59
N ILE A 39 3.69 19.05 -10.38
CA ILE A 39 4.87 19.81 -9.91
C ILE A 39 6.07 19.54 -10.81
N GLY A 40 6.35 18.28 -11.15
CA GLY A 40 7.45 17.91 -12.04
C GLY A 40 7.34 18.58 -13.42
N LYS A 41 6.12 18.71 -13.95
CA LYS A 41 5.85 19.46 -15.19
C LYS A 41 6.10 20.96 -15.00
N MET A 42 5.57 21.56 -13.94
CA MET A 42 5.68 23.00 -13.68
C MET A 42 7.13 23.44 -13.46
N THR A 43 7.91 22.60 -12.79
CA THR A 43 9.33 22.85 -12.52
C THR A 43 10.27 22.39 -13.63
N ASN A 44 9.74 21.85 -14.73
CA ASN A 44 10.51 21.23 -15.81
C ASN A 44 11.45 20.10 -15.35
N SER A 45 11.13 19.44 -14.21
CA SER A 45 11.92 18.32 -13.67
C SER A 45 11.63 17.01 -14.38
N ILE A 46 10.55 16.92 -15.15
CA ILE A 46 10.21 15.77 -16.00
C ILE A 46 9.99 16.23 -17.45
N SER A 47 10.32 15.35 -18.40
CA SER A 47 10.07 15.62 -19.81
C SER A 47 8.56 15.60 -20.13
N LYS A 48 8.16 16.31 -21.21
CA LYS A 48 6.78 16.25 -21.72
C LYS A 48 6.36 14.81 -22.07
N LYS A 49 7.29 13.98 -22.51
CA LYS A 49 7.06 12.56 -22.82
C LYS A 49 6.73 11.79 -21.55
N ASP A 50 7.52 11.97 -20.47
CA ASP A 50 7.30 11.29 -19.19
C ASP A 50 6.03 11.77 -18.51
N TYR A 51 5.73 13.07 -18.55
CA TYR A 51 4.46 13.62 -18.08
C TYR A 51 3.27 12.90 -18.73
N ASN A 52 3.22 12.85 -20.07
CA ASN A 52 2.13 12.19 -20.79
C ASN A 52 2.04 10.69 -20.49
N LYS A 53 3.21 10.01 -20.38
CA LYS A 53 3.29 8.59 -20.00
C LYS A 53 2.70 8.36 -18.61
N ASN A 54 3.07 9.16 -17.63
CA ASN A 54 2.61 9.02 -16.26
C ASN A 54 1.10 9.27 -16.14
N LEU A 55 0.57 10.31 -16.81
CA LEU A 55 -0.88 10.53 -16.85
C LEU A 55 -1.64 9.38 -17.49
N ALA A 56 -1.12 8.80 -18.57
CA ALA A 56 -1.74 7.63 -19.20
C ALA A 56 -1.77 6.43 -18.24
N ILE A 57 -0.71 6.20 -17.46
CA ILE A 57 -0.67 5.15 -16.43
C ILE A 57 -1.75 5.40 -15.38
N LEU A 58 -1.86 6.62 -14.84
CA LEU A 58 -2.89 6.96 -13.84
C LEU A 58 -4.31 6.74 -14.36
N LYS A 59 -4.59 7.12 -15.62
CA LYS A 59 -5.91 6.90 -16.25
C LYS A 59 -6.27 5.42 -16.38
N LEU A 60 -5.30 4.54 -16.58
CA LEU A 60 -5.51 3.09 -16.70
C LEU A 60 -5.62 2.38 -15.34
N LEU A 61 -5.22 3.04 -14.27
CA LEU A 61 -5.10 2.41 -12.96
C LEU A 61 -6.42 1.81 -12.43
N PRO A 62 -7.60 2.47 -12.56
CA PRO A 62 -8.87 1.87 -12.09
C PRO A 62 -9.18 0.53 -12.76
N ILE A 63 -8.92 0.41 -14.06
CA ILE A 63 -9.14 -0.83 -14.81
C ILE A 63 -8.16 -1.91 -14.34
N LYS A 64 -6.88 -1.56 -14.15
CA LYS A 64 -5.85 -2.47 -13.66
C LYS A 64 -6.14 -2.94 -12.23
N LEU A 65 -6.57 -2.04 -11.35
CA LEU A 65 -6.93 -2.39 -9.96
C LEU A 65 -8.14 -3.33 -9.92
N LYS A 66 -9.17 -3.05 -10.71
CA LYS A 66 -10.35 -3.94 -10.80
C LYS A 66 -9.95 -5.35 -11.25
N LYS A 67 -9.11 -5.45 -12.27
CA LYS A 67 -8.57 -6.73 -12.73
C LYS A 67 -7.77 -7.42 -11.63
N LEU A 68 -6.82 -6.71 -11.02
CA LEU A 68 -5.97 -7.24 -9.95
C LEU A 68 -6.81 -7.82 -8.79
N ILE A 69 -7.82 -7.10 -8.33
CA ILE A 69 -8.71 -7.54 -7.25
C ILE A 69 -9.40 -8.85 -7.64
N ASN A 70 -9.93 -8.95 -8.86
CA ASN A 70 -10.59 -10.16 -9.34
C ASN A 70 -9.62 -11.34 -9.43
N ASP A 71 -8.45 -11.12 -10.03
CA ASP A 71 -7.44 -12.15 -10.25
C ASP A 71 -6.83 -12.64 -8.92
N PHE A 72 -6.64 -11.73 -7.95
CA PHE A 72 -6.01 -12.06 -6.66
C PHE A 72 -6.98 -12.63 -5.62
N THR A 73 -8.28 -12.44 -5.77
CA THR A 73 -9.28 -12.90 -4.77
C THR A 73 -9.16 -14.39 -4.44
N PRO A 74 -8.97 -15.33 -5.38
CA PRO A 74 -8.78 -16.74 -5.06
C PRO A 74 -7.53 -17.02 -4.23
N GLU A 75 -6.44 -16.33 -4.53
CA GLU A 75 -5.17 -16.47 -3.78
C GLU A 75 -5.29 -15.86 -2.37
N ALA A 76 -5.95 -14.72 -2.25
CA ALA A 76 -6.23 -14.11 -0.95
C ALA A 76 -6.99 -15.07 -0.02
N LYS A 77 -7.97 -15.82 -0.54
CA LYS A 77 -8.70 -16.85 0.24
C LYS A 77 -7.77 -17.96 0.77
N LYS A 78 -6.74 -18.35 0.01
CA LYS A 78 -5.75 -19.34 0.47
C LYS A 78 -4.87 -18.76 1.58
N ILE A 79 -4.48 -17.49 1.46
CA ILE A 79 -3.70 -16.78 2.47
C ILE A 79 -4.50 -16.66 3.77
N VAL A 80 -5.79 -16.27 3.69
CA VAL A 80 -6.69 -16.18 4.86
C VAL A 80 -6.77 -17.50 5.62
N LYS A 81 -6.83 -18.64 4.91
CA LYS A 81 -6.85 -19.96 5.55
C LYS A 81 -5.56 -20.24 6.35
N LYS A 82 -4.41 -19.82 5.86
CA LYS A 82 -3.14 -19.92 6.61
C LYS A 82 -3.10 -18.94 7.77
N LEU A 83 -3.56 -17.70 7.53
CA LEU A 83 -3.59 -16.65 8.53
C LEU A 83 -4.46 -17.03 9.74
N SER A 84 -5.62 -17.68 9.51
CA SER A 84 -6.51 -18.13 10.59
C SER A 84 -5.91 -19.22 11.50
N GLN A 85 -4.77 -19.78 11.13
CA GLN A 85 -4.01 -20.76 11.90
C GLN A 85 -2.76 -20.17 12.55
N SER A 86 -2.55 -18.86 12.39
CA SER A 86 -1.37 -18.14 12.87
C SER A 86 -1.75 -17.22 14.02
N ASP A 87 -0.85 -17.07 15.00
CA ASP A 87 -1.04 -16.18 16.14
C ASP A 87 -0.51 -14.77 15.83
N THR A 88 0.48 -14.67 14.93
CA THR A 88 1.12 -13.41 14.53
C THR A 88 1.33 -13.33 13.01
N CYS A 89 1.39 -12.11 12.49
CA CYS A 89 1.67 -11.86 11.08
C CYS A 89 2.68 -10.73 10.92
N TYR A 90 3.72 -10.98 10.13
CA TYR A 90 4.74 -10.00 9.79
C TYR A 90 4.62 -9.59 8.33
N PHE A 91 4.62 -8.28 8.10
CA PHE A 91 4.67 -7.71 6.75
C PHE A 91 6.07 -7.18 6.49
N ILE A 92 6.68 -7.60 5.40
CA ILE A 92 8.04 -7.20 5.03
C ILE A 92 8.00 -6.47 3.69
N GLY A 93 8.59 -5.28 3.67
CA GLY A 93 8.76 -4.50 2.45
C GLY A 93 10.13 -3.86 2.37
N ARG A 94 10.61 -3.59 1.16
CA ARG A 94 11.88 -2.90 0.95
C ARG A 94 11.66 -1.63 0.14
N ASN A 95 12.40 -0.57 0.45
CA ASN A 95 12.33 0.72 -0.24
C ASN A 95 10.87 1.24 -0.30
N ILE A 96 10.36 1.55 -1.49
CA ILE A 96 9.03 2.14 -1.71
C ILE A 96 7.85 1.26 -1.27
N VAL A 97 8.04 -0.03 -1.11
CA VAL A 97 6.97 -0.94 -0.63
C VAL A 97 7.01 -1.16 0.88
N TYR A 98 8.00 -0.66 1.60
CA TYR A 98 8.00 -0.73 3.06
C TYR A 98 6.83 0.04 3.70
N PRO A 99 6.51 1.29 3.32
CA PRO A 99 5.28 1.94 3.80
C PRO A 99 4.00 1.15 3.52
N ILE A 100 3.94 0.41 2.41
CA ILE A 100 2.79 -0.46 2.10
C ILE A 100 2.76 -1.68 3.04
N ALA A 101 3.92 -2.21 3.44
CA ALA A 101 3.99 -3.27 4.45
C ALA A 101 3.47 -2.79 5.82
N LEU A 102 3.82 -1.57 6.23
CA LEU A 102 3.28 -0.94 7.45
C LEU A 102 1.76 -0.79 7.38
N GLU A 103 1.24 -0.31 6.26
CA GLU A 103 -0.20 -0.16 6.05
C GLU A 103 -0.93 -1.51 6.05
N GLY A 104 -0.37 -2.54 5.40
CA GLY A 104 -0.91 -3.90 5.41
C GLY A 104 -1.00 -4.47 6.84
N SER A 105 0.06 -4.29 7.62
CA SER A 105 0.10 -4.67 9.04
C SER A 105 -0.97 -3.91 9.85
N LEU A 106 -1.12 -2.60 9.63
CA LEU A 106 -2.15 -1.80 10.29
C LEU A 106 -3.56 -2.29 9.94
N LYS A 107 -3.85 -2.52 8.66
CA LYS A 107 -5.17 -3.03 8.22
C LYS A 107 -5.48 -4.38 8.85
N LEU A 108 -4.51 -5.28 8.94
CA LEU A 108 -4.73 -6.58 9.57
C LEU A 108 -5.05 -6.44 11.06
N LYS A 109 -4.33 -5.59 11.79
CA LYS A 109 -4.61 -5.29 13.21
C LYS A 109 -6.02 -4.75 13.42
N GLU A 110 -6.41 -3.75 12.62
CA GLU A 110 -7.69 -3.07 12.75
C GLU A 110 -8.89 -3.99 12.49
N ILE A 111 -8.75 -4.93 11.56
CA ILE A 111 -9.86 -5.77 11.10
C ILE A 111 -9.93 -7.09 11.86
N SER A 112 -8.77 -7.73 12.14
CA SER A 112 -8.72 -9.09 12.70
C SER A 112 -8.34 -9.14 14.17
N TYR A 113 -7.85 -8.04 14.74
CA TYR A 113 -7.26 -7.95 16.09
C TYR A 113 -6.03 -8.86 16.27
N MET A 114 -5.50 -9.44 15.19
CA MET A 114 -4.28 -10.23 15.23
C MET A 114 -3.08 -9.31 15.45
N HIS A 115 -2.12 -9.78 16.26
CA HIS A 115 -0.83 -9.09 16.35
C HIS A 115 -0.13 -9.11 14.99
N SER A 116 0.17 -7.93 14.49
CA SER A 116 0.84 -7.79 13.19
C SER A 116 1.81 -6.62 13.20
N GLU A 117 2.98 -6.82 12.60
CA GLU A 117 4.02 -5.79 12.50
C GLU A 117 4.59 -5.69 11.09
N GLY A 118 5.01 -4.48 10.72
CA GLY A 118 5.67 -4.21 9.44
C GLY A 118 7.15 -3.93 9.65
N PHE A 119 8.02 -4.60 8.88
CA PHE A 119 9.47 -4.44 8.95
C PHE A 119 10.09 -4.09 7.60
N PRO A 120 11.15 -3.26 7.61
CA PRO A 120 12.01 -3.15 6.44
C PRO A 120 12.70 -4.49 6.19
N GLY A 121 12.73 -4.96 4.94
CA GLY A 121 13.26 -6.29 4.61
C GLY A 121 14.71 -6.51 5.04
N GLY A 122 15.53 -5.46 5.07
CA GLY A 122 16.91 -5.53 5.56
C GLY A 122 17.04 -5.66 7.07
N GLU A 123 16.06 -5.13 7.83
CA GLU A 123 16.13 -5.07 9.30
C GLU A 123 15.61 -6.34 9.98
N MET A 124 14.89 -7.19 9.25
CA MET A 124 14.30 -8.40 9.82
C MET A 124 15.36 -9.31 10.49
N LYS A 125 16.56 -9.39 9.93
CA LYS A 125 17.68 -10.19 10.45
C LYS A 125 18.33 -9.60 11.72
N HIS A 126 18.07 -8.36 12.07
CA HIS A 126 18.71 -7.66 13.18
C HIS A 126 17.94 -7.75 14.50
N GLY A 127 17.17 -8.81 14.69
CA GLY A 127 16.42 -9.08 15.92
C GLY A 127 15.03 -9.66 15.66
N PRO A 128 14.16 -9.00 14.87
CA PRO A 128 12.78 -9.45 14.67
C PRO A 128 12.62 -10.90 14.18
N ILE A 129 13.61 -11.43 13.46
CA ILE A 129 13.61 -12.83 13.00
C ILE A 129 13.51 -13.83 14.16
N ALA A 130 13.94 -13.46 15.38
CA ALA A 130 13.84 -14.30 16.56
C ALA A 130 12.39 -14.53 17.02
N LEU A 131 11.45 -13.69 16.57
CA LEU A 131 10.02 -13.79 16.88
C LEU A 131 9.27 -14.72 15.93
N ILE A 132 9.94 -15.20 14.86
CA ILE A 132 9.30 -16.06 13.86
C ILE A 132 9.33 -17.51 14.37
N ASP A 133 8.16 -18.08 14.49
CA ASP A 133 7.94 -19.49 14.88
C ASP A 133 6.96 -20.18 13.92
N LYS A 134 6.53 -21.39 14.28
CA LYS A 134 5.59 -22.19 13.46
C LYS A 134 4.18 -21.60 13.39
N LYS A 135 3.84 -20.67 14.27
CA LYS A 135 2.55 -19.98 14.33
C LYS A 135 2.61 -18.57 13.75
N SER A 136 3.74 -18.18 13.22
CA SER A 136 3.96 -16.89 12.57
C SER A 136 3.76 -16.99 11.07
N LEU A 137 3.02 -16.06 10.48
CA LEU A 137 2.91 -15.89 9.03
C LEU A 137 3.72 -14.67 8.60
N THR A 138 4.50 -14.81 7.54
CA THR A 138 5.22 -13.68 6.95
C THR A 138 4.70 -13.40 5.55
N ILE A 139 4.31 -12.14 5.29
CA ILE A 139 3.89 -11.62 3.98
C ILE A 139 4.96 -10.69 3.47
N CYS A 140 5.64 -11.08 2.40
CA CYS A 140 6.67 -10.28 1.76
C CYS A 140 6.11 -9.53 0.55
N LEU A 141 6.29 -8.20 0.55
CA LEU A 141 5.94 -7.34 -0.57
C LEU A 141 7.21 -7.09 -1.41
N SER A 142 7.19 -7.56 -2.63
CA SER A 142 8.29 -7.37 -3.59
C SER A 142 7.74 -6.78 -4.88
N PRO A 143 8.20 -5.60 -5.31
CA PRO A 143 7.86 -5.10 -6.64
C PRO A 143 8.52 -5.97 -7.70
N ASN A 144 7.85 -6.10 -8.85
CA ASN A 144 8.37 -6.87 -9.99
C ASN A 144 9.31 -6.00 -10.85
N ASN A 145 10.29 -5.38 -10.21
CA ASN A 145 11.31 -4.57 -10.85
C ASN A 145 12.66 -4.81 -10.14
N GLU A 146 13.72 -4.75 -10.88
CA GLU A 146 15.07 -4.70 -10.33
C GLU A 146 15.23 -3.39 -9.56
N LEU A 147 15.56 -3.48 -8.28
CA LEU A 147 15.90 -2.37 -7.40
C LEU A 147 17.41 -2.27 -7.22
#